data_72103938bd6e421217df8e35230fc0ea
#
_entry.id   72103938bd6e421217df8e35230fc0ea
#
_cell.length_a   1.000
_cell.length_b   1.000
_cell.length_c   1.000
_cell.angle_alpha   90.00
_cell.angle_beta   90.00
_cell.angle_gamma   90.00
#
_symmetry.space_group_name_H-M   'P 1'
#
loop_
_entity.id
_entity.type
_entity.pdbx_description
1 polymer ?
#
loop_
_entity_poly.entity_id
_entity_poly.type
_entity_poly.pdbx_seq_one_letter_code
_entity_poly.pdbx_strand_id
1 'polypeptide(L)'
;MQGRVTESPFRLAAVIPCYRQADTLKGVLESLRALGIRSYVVDDGNEPEESAAILAAVRSVPGTCYLPMSRNRGKGAAVTFGIEALSLGGYTHALQIDADGQHDIADAPRLIEDAKHHPDALISGLPQYDDSAPRGRVIGRYITHFWVWIETLSSEIRDSMCGYRVYPVQEFLTIARNYRIGRRMDFDTEIMVRYF
;
A
#
# COMPACT_ATOMS: atom_id res chain seq x y z
N MET A 1 31.86 -13.79 20.35
CA MET A 1 31.70 -13.63 18.89
C MET A 1 30.26 -13.23 18.65
N GLN A 2 29.99 -11.92 18.55
CA GLN A 2 28.69 -11.41 18.16
C GLN A 2 28.62 -11.53 16.62
N GLY A 3 27.78 -12.43 16.14
CA GLY A 3 27.50 -12.54 14.70
C GLY A 3 26.91 -11.22 14.23
N ARG A 4 27.57 -10.56 13.28
CA ARG A 4 26.95 -9.48 12.47
C ARG A 4 25.75 -10.10 11.79
N VAL A 5 24.55 -9.72 12.21
CA VAL A 5 23.36 -9.86 11.39
C VAL A 5 23.63 -9.02 10.14
N THR A 6 23.90 -9.65 9.03
CA THR A 6 24.00 -8.95 7.74
C THR A 6 22.59 -8.47 7.42
N GLU A 7 22.32 -7.20 7.65
CA GLU A 7 21.08 -6.57 7.21
C GLU A 7 20.92 -6.82 5.70
N SER A 8 19.78 -7.39 5.33
CA SER A 8 19.47 -7.57 3.93
C SER A 8 19.43 -6.20 3.24
N PRO A 9 20.03 -6.03 2.05
CA PRO A 9 20.03 -4.74 1.38
C PRO A 9 18.59 -4.26 1.15
N PHE A 10 18.33 -2.97 1.36
CA PHE A 10 17.03 -2.35 1.14
C PHE A 10 16.55 -2.60 -0.30
N ARG A 11 15.46 -3.32 -0.46
CA ARG A 11 14.83 -3.65 -1.75
C ARG A 11 13.34 -3.38 -1.67
N LEU A 12 12.86 -2.45 -2.47
CA LEU A 12 11.47 -2.02 -2.48
C LEU A 12 10.82 -2.28 -3.84
N ALA A 13 9.54 -2.66 -3.81
CA ALA A 13 8.65 -2.60 -4.97
C ALA A 13 7.27 -2.09 -4.55
N ALA A 14 6.50 -1.60 -5.52
CA ALA A 14 5.13 -1.13 -5.29
C ALA A 14 4.14 -2.32 -5.33
N VAL A 15 3.13 -2.28 -4.46
CA VAL A 15 1.94 -3.13 -4.48
C VAL A 15 0.72 -2.26 -4.79
N ILE A 16 0.01 -2.59 -5.85
CA ILE A 16 -1.10 -1.81 -6.37
C ILE A 16 -2.35 -2.70 -6.40
N PRO A 17 -3.22 -2.65 -5.37
CA PRO A 17 -4.52 -3.32 -5.43
C PRO A 17 -5.38 -2.63 -6.49
N CYS A 18 -5.96 -3.40 -7.41
CA CYS A 18 -6.73 -2.89 -8.51
C CYS A 18 -8.09 -3.58 -8.61
N TYR A 19 -9.17 -2.81 -8.42
CA TYR A 19 -10.54 -3.26 -8.62
C TYR A 19 -11.35 -2.16 -9.31
N ARG A 20 -11.74 -2.39 -10.57
CA ARG A 20 -12.50 -1.46 -11.42
C ARG A 20 -11.78 -0.11 -11.65
N GLN A 21 -10.46 -0.17 -11.87
CA GLN A 21 -9.60 1.02 -12.04
C GLN A 21 -8.57 0.82 -13.16
N ALA A 22 -8.90 0.08 -14.22
CA ALA A 22 -7.99 -0.15 -15.33
C ALA A 22 -7.62 1.14 -16.08
N ASP A 23 -8.55 2.09 -16.15
CA ASP A 23 -8.38 3.35 -16.92
C ASP A 23 -7.25 4.23 -16.37
N THR A 24 -7.08 4.28 -15.05
CA THR A 24 -6.07 5.12 -14.37
C THR A 24 -4.75 4.38 -14.15
N LEU A 25 -4.80 3.05 -14.11
CA LEU A 25 -3.68 2.19 -13.73
C LEU A 25 -2.41 2.45 -14.56
N LYS A 26 -2.54 2.60 -15.89
CA LYS A 26 -1.40 2.80 -16.78
C LYS A 26 -0.57 4.03 -16.39
N GLY A 27 -1.23 5.16 -16.10
CA GLY A 27 -0.55 6.40 -15.67
C GLY A 27 0.22 6.22 -14.35
N VAL A 28 -0.38 5.49 -13.39
CA VAL A 28 0.28 5.14 -12.12
C VAL A 28 1.54 4.30 -12.37
N LEU A 29 1.45 3.28 -13.23
CA LEU A 29 2.58 2.41 -13.57
C LEU A 29 3.71 3.15 -14.27
N GLU A 30 3.39 4.02 -15.23
CA GLU A 30 4.37 4.84 -15.95
C GLU A 30 5.11 5.79 -15.00
N SER A 31 4.41 6.41 -14.06
CA SER A 31 4.98 7.31 -13.06
C SER A 31 5.90 6.56 -12.09
N LEU A 32 5.50 5.41 -11.58
CA LEU A 32 6.36 4.56 -10.73
C LEU A 32 7.60 4.07 -11.48
N ARG A 33 7.43 3.68 -12.74
CA ARG A 33 8.56 3.28 -13.61
C ARG A 33 9.56 4.41 -13.82
N ALA A 34 9.09 5.64 -14.01
CA ALA A 34 9.96 6.81 -14.17
C ALA A 34 10.86 7.04 -12.94
N LEU A 35 10.40 6.63 -11.75
CA LEU A 35 11.17 6.61 -10.51
C LEU A 35 12.03 5.34 -10.32
N GLY A 36 12.03 4.42 -11.29
CA GLY A 36 12.75 3.15 -11.18
C GLY A 36 12.10 2.12 -10.25
N ILE A 37 10.85 2.32 -9.83
CA ILE A 37 10.13 1.45 -8.90
C ILE A 37 9.42 0.35 -9.69
N ARG A 38 9.72 -0.92 -9.38
CA ARG A 38 8.99 -2.08 -9.91
C ARG A 38 7.61 -2.16 -9.27
N SER A 39 6.62 -2.61 -10.03
CA SER A 39 5.22 -2.64 -9.60
C SER A 39 4.64 -4.05 -9.66
N TYR A 40 3.87 -4.40 -8.64
CA TYR A 40 3.08 -5.63 -8.55
C TYR A 40 1.61 -5.23 -8.47
N VAL A 41 0.91 -5.43 -9.58
CA VAL A 41 -0.54 -5.11 -9.68
C VAL A 41 -1.32 -6.34 -9.27
N VAL A 42 -2.11 -6.20 -8.22
CA VAL A 42 -3.02 -7.24 -7.74
C VAL A 42 -4.41 -6.98 -8.30
N ASP A 43 -4.83 -7.79 -9.26
CA ASP A 43 -6.19 -7.81 -9.75
C ASP A 43 -7.09 -8.49 -8.72
N ASP A 44 -7.89 -7.73 -8.00
CA ASP A 44 -8.76 -8.22 -6.92
C ASP A 44 -10.05 -8.86 -7.47
N GLY A 45 -9.88 -9.79 -8.41
CA GLY A 45 -10.98 -10.59 -8.95
C GLY A 45 -12.02 -9.75 -9.69
N ASN A 46 -11.54 -8.99 -10.66
CA ASN A 46 -12.39 -8.22 -11.57
C ASN A 46 -13.13 -9.13 -12.57
N GLU A 47 -14.14 -8.56 -13.23
CA GLU A 47 -14.79 -9.20 -14.38
C GLU A 47 -13.81 -9.37 -15.55
N PRO A 48 -14.02 -10.31 -16.47
CA PRO A 48 -13.04 -10.66 -17.52
C PRO A 48 -12.56 -9.50 -18.37
N GLU A 49 -13.45 -8.57 -18.73
CA GLU A 49 -13.13 -7.40 -19.55
C GLU A 49 -12.19 -6.45 -18.80
N GLU A 50 -12.46 -6.20 -17.54
CA GLU A 50 -11.65 -5.34 -16.69
C GLU A 50 -10.28 -5.97 -16.40
N SER A 51 -10.27 -7.28 -16.09
CA SER A 51 -9.01 -8.04 -15.91
C SER A 51 -8.14 -8.02 -17.18
N ALA A 52 -8.77 -8.10 -18.37
CA ALA A 52 -8.05 -8.00 -19.64
C ALA A 52 -7.45 -6.60 -19.84
N ALA A 53 -8.18 -5.54 -19.47
CA ALA A 53 -7.68 -4.16 -19.53
C ALA A 53 -6.53 -3.92 -18.56
N ILE A 54 -6.64 -4.40 -17.30
CA ILE A 54 -5.56 -4.36 -16.31
C ILE A 54 -4.31 -5.09 -16.84
N LEU A 55 -4.47 -6.31 -17.37
CA LEU A 55 -3.37 -7.09 -17.94
C LEU A 55 -2.71 -6.37 -19.12
N ALA A 56 -3.49 -5.70 -19.98
CA ALA A 56 -2.97 -4.90 -21.07
C ALA A 56 -2.14 -3.72 -20.58
N ALA A 57 -2.61 -2.99 -19.55
CA ALA A 57 -1.86 -1.92 -18.91
C ALA A 57 -0.53 -2.44 -18.32
N VAL A 58 -0.56 -3.54 -17.58
CA VAL A 58 0.63 -4.18 -17.00
C VAL A 58 1.65 -4.56 -18.08
N ARG A 59 1.20 -5.17 -19.17
CA ARG A 59 2.10 -5.58 -20.28
C ARG A 59 2.71 -4.40 -21.02
N SER A 60 2.05 -3.25 -21.01
CA SER A 60 2.54 -2.03 -21.68
C SER A 60 3.67 -1.33 -20.93
N VAL A 61 3.86 -1.62 -19.63
CA VAL A 61 4.86 -0.96 -18.79
C VAL A 61 5.88 -1.99 -18.28
N PRO A 62 7.11 -2.02 -18.81
CA PRO A 62 8.15 -2.95 -18.36
C PRO A 62 8.50 -2.80 -16.87
N GLY A 63 8.78 -3.91 -16.21
CA GLY A 63 9.07 -3.94 -14.78
C GLY A 63 7.83 -4.09 -13.90
N THR A 64 6.66 -4.35 -14.52
CA THR A 64 5.39 -4.59 -13.83
C THR A 64 5.05 -6.08 -13.84
N CYS A 65 4.55 -6.58 -12.72
CA CYS A 65 4.06 -7.95 -12.54
C CYS A 65 2.54 -7.94 -12.33
N TYR A 66 1.84 -8.92 -12.92
CA TYR A 66 0.39 -9.11 -12.77
C TYR A 66 0.12 -10.27 -11.84
N LEU A 67 -0.70 -10.04 -10.81
CA LEU A 67 -1.10 -11.00 -9.79
C LEU A 67 -2.63 -11.11 -9.74
N PRO A 68 -3.25 -12.08 -10.47
CA PRO A 68 -4.70 -12.24 -10.46
C PRO A 68 -5.19 -12.99 -9.22
N MET A 69 -6.26 -12.50 -8.62
CA MET A 69 -7.05 -13.22 -7.62
C MET A 69 -8.30 -13.83 -8.28
N SER A 70 -8.71 -15.00 -7.84
CA SER A 70 -9.84 -15.74 -8.43
C SER A 70 -11.20 -15.08 -8.19
N ARG A 71 -11.30 -14.15 -7.24
CA ARG A 71 -12.52 -13.40 -6.89
C ARG A 71 -12.16 -12.18 -6.06
N ASN A 72 -13.03 -11.18 -6.03
CA ASN A 72 -12.89 -10.03 -5.15
C ASN A 72 -12.88 -10.44 -3.67
N ARG A 73 -11.82 -10.05 -2.98
CA ARG A 73 -11.63 -10.29 -1.54
C ARG A 73 -11.41 -9.01 -0.76
N GLY A 74 -11.34 -7.88 -1.45
CA GLY A 74 -11.18 -6.54 -0.93
C GLY A 74 -9.73 -6.07 -0.82
N LYS A 75 -9.56 -4.74 -0.72
CA LYS A 75 -8.28 -4.04 -0.75
C LYS A 75 -7.23 -4.66 0.18
N GLY A 76 -7.59 -4.89 1.44
CA GLY A 76 -6.65 -5.46 2.42
C GLY A 76 -6.16 -6.87 2.05
N ALA A 77 -7.03 -7.70 1.49
CA ALA A 77 -6.64 -9.02 1.01
C ALA A 77 -5.73 -8.94 -0.22
N ALA A 78 -5.97 -7.99 -1.13
CA ALA A 78 -5.15 -7.75 -2.31
C ALA A 78 -3.77 -7.21 -1.92
N VAL A 79 -3.69 -6.26 -0.99
CA VAL A 79 -2.42 -5.74 -0.46
C VAL A 79 -1.61 -6.87 0.20
N THR A 80 -2.26 -7.66 1.07
CA THR A 80 -1.58 -8.79 1.74
C THR A 80 -1.03 -9.79 0.71
N PHE A 81 -1.81 -10.16 -0.29
CA PHE A 81 -1.38 -11.07 -1.35
C PHE A 81 -0.19 -10.50 -2.15
N GLY A 82 -0.21 -9.20 -2.46
CA GLY A 82 0.91 -8.51 -3.11
C GLY A 82 2.18 -8.52 -2.25
N ILE A 83 2.06 -8.24 -0.94
CA ILE A 83 3.20 -8.24 -0.02
C ILE A 83 3.77 -9.66 0.17
N GLU A 84 2.93 -10.70 0.21
CA GLU A 84 3.38 -12.09 0.21
C GLU A 84 4.21 -12.41 -1.04
N ALA A 85 3.76 -11.96 -2.22
CA ALA A 85 4.51 -12.13 -3.47
C ALA A 85 5.85 -11.36 -3.45
N LEU A 86 5.90 -10.16 -2.88
CA LEU A 86 7.14 -9.42 -2.68
C LEU A 86 8.12 -10.15 -1.76
N SER A 87 7.63 -10.73 -0.67
CA SER A 87 8.45 -11.54 0.25
C SER A 87 9.13 -12.70 -0.47
N LEU A 88 8.38 -13.43 -1.31
CA LEU A 88 8.92 -14.51 -2.14
C LEU A 88 9.96 -14.00 -3.16
N GLY A 89 9.82 -12.77 -3.63
CA GLY A 89 10.78 -12.10 -4.52
C GLY A 89 12.01 -11.52 -3.80
N GLY A 90 12.11 -11.68 -2.47
CA GLY A 90 13.23 -11.17 -1.65
C GLY A 90 13.23 -9.66 -1.50
N TYR A 91 12.08 -9.00 -1.59
CA TYR A 91 11.93 -7.58 -1.26
C TYR A 91 11.81 -7.41 0.26
N THR A 92 12.41 -6.33 0.75
CA THR A 92 12.39 -5.98 2.18
C THR A 92 11.28 -5.00 2.51
N HIS A 93 10.86 -4.18 1.52
CA HIS A 93 9.84 -3.15 1.70
C HIS A 93 8.81 -3.16 0.57
N ALA A 94 7.57 -2.83 0.91
CA ALA A 94 6.45 -2.72 -0.01
C ALA A 94 5.88 -1.29 0.02
N LEU A 95 5.87 -0.61 -1.12
CA LEU A 95 5.15 0.65 -1.30
C LEU A 95 3.71 0.35 -1.73
N GLN A 96 2.74 0.51 -0.84
CA GLN A 96 1.32 0.48 -1.21
C GLN A 96 0.94 1.79 -1.88
N ILE A 97 0.23 1.71 -3.00
CA ILE A 97 -0.38 2.84 -3.69
C ILE A 97 -1.66 2.40 -4.38
N ASP A 98 -2.69 3.24 -4.35
CA ASP A 98 -3.97 2.93 -4.99
C ASP A 98 -3.90 3.15 -6.52
N ALA A 99 -4.68 2.36 -7.28
CA ALA A 99 -4.69 2.40 -8.75
C ALA A 99 -5.45 3.60 -9.33
N ASP A 100 -6.13 4.41 -8.50
CA ASP A 100 -7.04 5.49 -8.91
C ASP A 100 -6.30 6.78 -9.37
N GLY A 101 -4.99 6.84 -9.19
CA GLY A 101 -4.17 7.98 -9.58
C GLY A 101 -4.34 9.23 -8.70
N GLN A 102 -4.98 9.11 -7.52
CA GLN A 102 -5.18 10.25 -6.62
C GLN A 102 -3.94 10.59 -5.78
N HIS A 103 -2.98 9.68 -5.69
CA HIS A 103 -1.74 9.92 -4.95
C HIS A 103 -0.70 10.66 -5.81
N ASP A 104 -0.05 11.66 -5.24
CA ASP A 104 1.11 12.28 -5.89
C ASP A 104 2.32 11.34 -5.78
N ILE A 105 2.65 10.70 -6.92
CA ILE A 105 3.75 9.74 -6.98
C ILE A 105 5.11 10.44 -6.82
N ALA A 106 5.20 11.74 -7.02
CA ALA A 106 6.41 12.52 -6.76
C ALA A 106 6.85 12.49 -5.28
N ASP A 107 5.94 12.18 -4.35
CA ASP A 107 6.26 11.99 -2.92
C ASP A 107 6.92 10.64 -2.60
N ALA A 108 6.88 9.65 -3.52
CA ALA A 108 7.45 8.33 -3.26
C ALA A 108 8.92 8.35 -2.84
N PRO A 109 9.82 9.14 -3.45
CA PRO A 109 11.22 9.21 -3.03
C PRO A 109 11.39 9.60 -1.57
N ARG A 110 10.55 10.51 -1.04
CA ARG A 110 10.58 10.93 0.35
C ARG A 110 10.17 9.80 1.29
N LEU A 111 9.04 9.14 1.00
CA LEU A 111 8.59 7.99 1.80
C LEU A 111 9.62 6.86 1.80
N ILE A 112 10.28 6.62 0.67
CA ILE A 112 11.33 5.59 0.54
C ILE A 112 12.56 5.97 1.37
N GLU A 113 12.95 7.23 1.39
CA GLU A 113 14.10 7.71 2.18
C GLU A 113 13.80 7.60 3.67
N ASP A 114 12.60 7.99 4.11
CA ASP A 114 12.16 7.80 5.49
C ASP A 114 12.17 6.30 5.89
N ALA A 115 11.73 5.41 4.99
CA ALA A 115 11.77 3.96 5.24
C ALA A 115 13.20 3.39 5.33
N LYS A 116 14.17 3.96 4.63
CA LYS A 116 15.59 3.56 4.78
C LYS A 116 16.16 3.98 6.12
N HIS A 117 15.75 5.14 6.65
CA HIS A 117 16.18 5.61 7.97
C HIS A 117 15.47 4.87 9.12
N HIS A 118 14.29 4.34 8.87
CA HIS A 118 13.45 3.63 9.84
C HIS A 118 12.99 2.28 9.26
N PRO A 119 13.90 1.31 9.05
CA PRO A 119 13.64 0.11 8.25
C PRO A 119 12.55 -0.82 8.84
N ASP A 120 12.30 -0.74 10.14
CA ASP A 120 11.30 -1.56 10.83
C ASP A 120 9.96 -0.80 11.04
N ALA A 121 9.88 0.47 10.63
CA ALA A 121 8.71 1.30 10.84
C ALA A 121 7.76 1.34 9.61
N LEU A 122 6.46 1.38 9.89
CA LEU A 122 5.47 1.76 8.88
C LEU A 122 5.60 3.25 8.58
N ILE A 123 5.91 3.60 7.34
CA ILE A 123 5.91 4.98 6.86
C ILE A 123 4.59 5.27 6.14
N SER A 124 3.87 6.31 6.55
CA SER A 124 2.60 6.68 5.95
C SER A 124 2.64 8.09 5.39
N GLY A 125 2.14 8.26 4.16
CA GLY A 125 1.87 9.57 3.60
C GLY A 125 0.83 10.32 4.43
N LEU A 126 0.96 11.63 4.54
CA LEU A 126 -0.03 12.51 5.15
C LEU A 126 -0.65 13.37 4.04
N PRO A 127 -1.91 13.08 3.64
CA PRO A 127 -2.57 13.86 2.60
C PRO A 127 -2.71 15.32 3.02
N GLN A 128 -2.30 16.22 2.14
CA GLN A 128 -2.62 17.63 2.27
C GLN A 128 -3.93 17.90 1.54
N TYR A 129 -4.95 18.35 2.27
CA TYR A 129 -6.25 18.72 1.69
C TYR A 129 -6.26 20.21 1.42
N ASP A 130 -6.69 20.56 0.23
CA ASP A 130 -7.07 21.92 -0.08
C ASP A 130 -8.52 22.19 0.43
N ASP A 131 -8.93 23.47 0.41
CA ASP A 131 -10.24 23.92 0.90
C ASP A 131 -11.42 23.39 0.06
N SER A 132 -11.18 22.59 -1.00
CA SER A 132 -12.19 22.03 -1.90
C SER A 132 -12.81 20.72 -1.40
N ALA A 133 -12.29 20.13 -0.30
CA ALA A 133 -12.74 18.83 0.20
C ALA A 133 -14.20 18.89 0.72
N PRO A 134 -15.10 17.97 0.31
CA PRO A 134 -16.50 17.95 0.78
C PRO A 134 -16.60 17.81 2.30
N ARG A 135 -17.34 18.70 2.96
CA ARG A 135 -17.48 18.75 4.43
C ARG A 135 -17.90 17.42 5.07
N GLY A 136 -18.74 16.63 4.40
CA GLY A 136 -19.17 15.31 4.90
C GLY A 136 -18.01 14.30 4.99
N ARG A 137 -17.05 14.34 4.07
CA ARG A 137 -15.86 13.48 4.07
C ARG A 137 -14.91 13.87 5.23
N VAL A 138 -14.80 15.15 5.50
CA VAL A 138 -14.00 15.68 6.62
C VAL A 138 -14.58 15.23 7.97
N ILE A 139 -15.90 15.32 8.17
CA ILE A 139 -16.56 14.91 9.42
C ILE A 139 -16.41 13.40 9.66
N GLY A 140 -16.66 12.56 8.63
CA GLY A 140 -16.49 11.10 8.74
C GLY A 140 -15.06 10.71 9.16
N ARG A 141 -14.07 11.43 8.64
CA ARG A 141 -12.67 11.24 8.97
C ARG A 141 -12.34 11.60 10.42
N TYR A 142 -12.86 12.72 10.94
CA TYR A 142 -12.67 13.09 12.36
C TYR A 142 -13.25 12.04 13.31
N ILE A 143 -14.39 11.42 12.96
CA ILE A 143 -14.98 10.33 13.75
C ILE A 143 -14.05 9.11 13.76
N THR A 144 -13.51 8.73 12.61
CA THR A 144 -12.54 7.60 12.52
C THR A 144 -11.28 7.90 13.33
N HIS A 145 -10.71 9.11 13.23
CA HIS A 145 -9.53 9.52 14.00
C HIS A 145 -9.78 9.50 15.52
N PHE A 146 -10.95 9.95 15.96
CA PHE A 146 -11.30 9.90 17.37
C PHE A 146 -11.29 8.46 17.92
N TRP A 147 -11.83 7.50 17.16
CA TRP A 147 -11.77 6.09 17.54
C TRP A 147 -10.37 5.51 17.53
N VAL A 148 -9.55 5.84 16.53
CA VAL A 148 -8.14 5.44 16.47
C VAL A 148 -7.35 5.98 17.67
N TRP A 149 -7.56 7.21 18.07
CA TRP A 149 -6.93 7.78 19.28
C TRP A 149 -7.35 7.06 20.56
N ILE A 150 -8.60 6.62 20.67
CA ILE A 150 -9.05 5.79 21.79
C ILE A 150 -8.37 4.41 21.77
N GLU A 151 -8.31 3.76 20.62
CA GLU A 151 -7.72 2.43 20.49
C GLU A 151 -6.20 2.41 20.72
N THR A 152 -5.49 3.45 20.29
CA THR A 152 -4.04 3.59 20.47
C THR A 152 -3.63 4.36 21.73
N LEU A 153 -4.59 4.96 22.44
CA LEU A 153 -4.36 5.89 23.58
C LEU A 153 -3.34 7.00 23.22
N SER A 154 -3.25 7.37 21.94
CA SER A 154 -2.30 8.34 21.39
C SER A 154 -2.93 9.20 20.31
N SER A 155 -2.46 10.45 20.21
CA SER A 155 -2.82 11.38 19.13
C SER A 155 -1.77 11.46 18.01
N GLU A 156 -0.78 10.55 18.00
CA GLU A 156 0.31 10.56 17.03
C GLU A 156 -0.15 10.15 15.64
N ILE A 157 -1.15 9.28 15.53
CA ILE A 157 -1.72 8.86 14.26
C ILE A 157 -2.57 10.01 13.69
N ARG A 158 -2.02 10.73 12.71
CA ARG A 158 -2.68 11.87 12.07
C ARG A 158 -3.62 11.49 10.95
N ASP A 159 -3.37 10.38 10.27
CA ASP A 159 -4.22 9.82 9.20
C ASP A 159 -4.12 8.31 9.11
N SER A 160 -5.20 7.62 9.47
CA SER A 160 -5.30 6.17 9.41
C SER A 160 -5.89 5.65 8.09
N MET A 161 -6.39 6.53 7.21
CA MET A 161 -7.10 6.16 5.99
C MET A 161 -6.27 6.31 4.70
N CYS A 162 -5.07 6.91 4.80
CA CYS A 162 -4.20 7.07 3.65
C CYS A 162 -3.68 5.70 3.18
N GLY A 163 -3.93 5.35 1.90
CA GLY A 163 -3.43 4.13 1.29
C GLY A 163 -2.02 4.24 0.70
N TYR A 164 -1.33 5.37 0.91
CA TYR A 164 0.02 5.60 0.39
C TYR A 164 1.05 5.37 1.50
N ARG A 165 1.65 4.17 1.54
CA ARG A 165 2.45 3.69 2.68
C ARG A 165 3.63 2.85 2.24
N VAL A 166 4.71 2.87 3.02
CA VAL A 166 5.79 1.90 2.92
C VAL A 166 5.75 0.97 4.14
N TYR A 167 5.65 -0.32 3.86
CA TYR A 167 5.65 -1.38 4.88
C TYR A 167 6.98 -2.13 4.87
N PRO A 168 7.61 -2.38 6.02
CA PRO A 168 8.58 -3.46 6.16
C PRO A 168 7.85 -4.80 5.97
N VAL A 169 8.32 -5.61 4.99
CA VAL A 169 7.61 -6.83 4.54
C VAL A 169 7.49 -7.87 5.64
N GLN A 170 8.55 -8.10 6.42
CA GLN A 170 8.57 -9.15 7.45
C GLN A 170 7.66 -8.80 8.63
N GLU A 171 7.69 -7.55 9.09
CA GLU A 171 6.85 -7.01 10.16
C GLU A 171 5.37 -7.08 9.74
N PHE A 172 5.07 -6.64 8.50
CA PHE A 172 3.72 -6.75 7.95
C PHE A 172 3.20 -8.18 7.98
N LEU A 173 3.99 -9.14 7.48
CA LEU A 173 3.59 -10.55 7.42
C LEU A 173 3.46 -11.16 8.82
N THR A 174 4.28 -10.73 9.76
CA THR A 174 4.17 -11.16 11.16
C THR A 174 2.86 -10.68 11.77
N ILE A 175 2.50 -9.42 11.57
CA ILE A 175 1.21 -8.87 12.01
C ILE A 175 0.05 -9.59 11.32
N ALA A 176 0.10 -9.76 9.99
CA ALA A 176 -0.96 -10.40 9.22
C ALA A 176 -1.21 -11.87 9.59
N ARG A 177 -0.19 -12.57 10.11
CA ARG A 177 -0.31 -13.96 10.59
C ARG A 177 -0.84 -14.05 12.02
N ASN A 178 -0.46 -13.11 12.88
CA ASN A 178 -0.77 -13.17 14.31
C ASN A 178 -2.10 -12.48 14.66
N TYR A 179 -2.57 -11.58 13.82
CA TYR A 179 -3.78 -10.80 14.05
C TYR A 179 -4.78 -10.95 12.91
N ARG A 180 -6.06 -10.88 13.25
CA ARG A 180 -7.11 -10.80 12.26
C ARG A 180 -7.21 -9.35 11.78
N ILE A 181 -6.80 -9.10 10.54
CA ILE A 181 -6.84 -7.77 9.93
C ILE A 181 -8.02 -7.70 8.97
N GLY A 182 -8.69 -6.56 8.90
CA GLY A 182 -9.75 -6.26 7.94
C GLY A 182 -9.30 -6.53 6.50
N ARG A 183 -10.22 -7.02 5.69
CA ARG A 183 -9.92 -7.40 4.30
C ARG A 183 -10.39 -6.36 3.29
N ARG A 184 -11.19 -5.39 3.72
CA ARG A 184 -11.80 -4.37 2.86
C ARG A 184 -11.25 -2.99 3.19
N MET A 185 -12.11 -1.98 3.28
CA MET A 185 -11.74 -0.59 3.54
C MET A 185 -11.31 -0.33 4.99
N ASP A 186 -11.64 -1.23 5.91
CA ASP A 186 -11.20 -1.28 7.30
C ASP A 186 -9.70 -1.59 7.46
N PHE A 187 -9.10 -2.21 6.45
CA PHE A 187 -7.70 -2.63 6.43
C PHE A 187 -6.73 -1.49 6.76
N ASP A 188 -6.86 -0.33 6.10
CA ASP A 188 -5.89 0.77 6.23
C ASP A 188 -5.82 1.31 7.67
N THR A 189 -6.94 1.32 8.39
CA THR A 189 -6.99 1.73 9.79
C THR A 189 -6.48 0.62 10.72
N GLU A 190 -6.95 -0.62 10.53
CA GLU A 190 -6.60 -1.72 11.41
C GLU A 190 -5.11 -2.08 11.35
N ILE A 191 -4.51 -2.10 10.15
CA ILE A 191 -3.08 -2.39 10.03
C ILE A 191 -2.24 -1.33 10.72
N MET A 192 -2.62 -0.05 10.63
CA MET A 192 -1.90 1.03 11.31
C MET A 192 -1.95 0.89 12.83
N VAL A 193 -3.13 0.58 13.39
CA VAL A 193 -3.29 0.33 14.83
C VAL A 193 -2.43 -0.84 15.31
N ARG A 194 -2.16 -1.85 14.45
CA ARG A 194 -1.33 -3.02 14.82
C ARG A 194 0.18 -2.73 14.77
N TYR A 195 0.59 -1.72 14.00
CA TYR A 195 1.98 -1.25 13.99
C TYR A 195 2.29 -0.33 15.16
N PHE A 196 1.27 0.27 15.78
CA PHE A 196 1.40 1.16 16.93
C PHE A 196 1.47 0.37 18.24
#